data_38fc21613346572032c73cf076c4a8df
#
_entry.id   38fc21613346572032c73cf076c4a8df
#
_cell.length_a   1.000
_cell.length_b   1.000
_cell.length_c   1.000
_cell.angle_alpha   90.00
_cell.angle_beta   90.00
_cell.angle_gamma   90.00
#
_symmetry.space_group_name_H-M   'P 1'
#
loop_
_entity.id
_entity.type
_entity.pdbx_description
1 polymer ?
#
loop_
_entity_poly.entity_id
_entity_poly.type
_entity_poly.pdbx_seq_one_letter_code
_entity_poly.pdbx_strand_id
1 'polypeptide(L)'
;LAGIFKPFYEGLTAADGAEGLALVRSEMPNIVVSDVVMPNMSGTELCKQIKSDFNTCHIPVVLLTARTAIEQNIEGLRIGADDYITKPFNTNLLISRCNNLVNSRILLQEKFSKQPQAFVQMLATNHIDKEILDRAMAVIEQHLDDTEFNVNVFAREMAMARTNLFTKLKPITAQT
;
A
#
# COMPACT_ATOMS: atom_id res chain seq x y z
N LEU A 1 -13.19 -15.97 5.88
CA LEU A 1 -11.95 -15.20 6.15
C LEU A 1 -12.08 -14.32 7.38
N ALA A 2 -13.11 -13.51 7.51
CA ALA A 2 -13.28 -12.56 8.63
C ALA A 2 -13.09 -13.19 10.02
N GLY A 3 -13.63 -14.39 10.26
CA GLY A 3 -13.47 -15.10 11.53
C GLY A 3 -12.04 -15.48 11.88
N ILE A 4 -11.17 -15.65 10.88
CA ILE A 4 -9.75 -16.02 11.06
C ILE A 4 -8.95 -14.81 11.59
N PHE A 5 -9.25 -13.62 11.11
CA PHE A 5 -8.52 -12.41 11.44
C PHE A 5 -9.02 -11.68 12.69
N LYS A 6 -10.28 -11.91 13.07
CA LYS A 6 -10.96 -11.22 14.20
C LYS A 6 -10.17 -11.21 15.53
N PRO A 7 -9.37 -12.23 15.92
CA PRO A 7 -8.56 -12.18 17.13
C PRO A 7 -7.33 -11.26 17.04
N PHE A 8 -6.91 -10.89 15.83
CA PHE A 8 -5.61 -10.21 15.57
C PHE A 8 -5.77 -8.84 14.94
N TYR A 9 -6.90 -8.59 14.26
CA TYR A 9 -7.14 -7.40 13.46
C TYR A 9 -8.56 -6.87 13.65
N GLU A 10 -8.70 -5.57 13.60
CA GLU A 10 -9.99 -4.93 13.38
C GLU A 10 -10.31 -5.07 11.89
N GLY A 11 -11.34 -5.86 11.57
CA GLY A 11 -11.58 -6.30 10.19
C GLY A 11 -12.81 -5.67 9.56
N LEU A 12 -12.62 -5.10 8.38
CA LEU A 12 -13.70 -4.74 7.45
C LEU A 12 -13.91 -5.87 6.45
N THR A 13 -15.13 -6.06 5.98
CA THR A 13 -15.46 -7.09 4.99
C THR A 13 -16.24 -6.50 3.84
N ALA A 14 -15.96 -6.99 2.63
CA ALA A 14 -16.66 -6.66 1.40
C ALA A 14 -17.15 -7.94 0.71
N ALA A 15 -18.29 -7.87 0.03
CA ALA A 15 -18.86 -8.99 -0.68
C ALA A 15 -18.20 -9.22 -2.05
N ASP A 16 -17.64 -8.18 -2.66
CA ASP A 16 -16.94 -8.23 -3.95
C ASP A 16 -15.82 -7.19 -4.04
N GLY A 17 -15.11 -7.17 -5.19
CA GLY A 17 -13.99 -6.26 -5.39
C GLY A 17 -14.41 -4.79 -5.50
N ALA A 18 -15.61 -4.48 -5.98
CA ALA A 18 -16.07 -3.10 -6.13
C ALA A 18 -16.38 -2.48 -4.76
N GLU A 19 -17.09 -3.20 -3.88
CA GLU A 19 -17.31 -2.80 -2.50
C GLU A 19 -15.97 -2.73 -1.74
N GLY A 20 -15.08 -3.71 -1.97
CA GLY A 20 -13.74 -3.72 -1.40
C GLY A 20 -12.92 -2.48 -1.77
N LEU A 21 -12.96 -2.05 -3.03
CA LEU A 21 -12.28 -0.84 -3.49
C LEU A 21 -12.83 0.42 -2.82
N ALA A 22 -14.15 0.50 -2.67
CA ALA A 22 -14.79 1.62 -1.98
C ALA A 22 -14.34 1.70 -0.51
N LEU A 23 -14.32 0.57 0.20
CA LEU A 23 -13.83 0.48 1.58
C LEU A 23 -12.34 0.82 1.69
N VAL A 24 -11.51 0.37 0.75
CA VAL A 24 -10.07 0.71 0.76
C VAL A 24 -9.87 2.21 0.65
N ARG A 25 -10.64 2.89 -0.20
CA ARG A 25 -10.56 4.35 -0.39
C ARG A 25 -11.06 5.17 0.80
N SER A 26 -12.12 4.70 1.49
CA SER A 26 -12.68 5.41 2.64
C SER A 26 -11.91 5.16 3.94
N GLU A 27 -11.53 3.91 4.20
CA GLU A 27 -10.98 3.49 5.48
C GLU A 27 -9.45 3.37 5.51
N MET A 28 -8.79 3.34 4.34
CA MET A 28 -7.34 3.25 4.20
C MET A 28 -6.71 2.12 5.06
N PRO A 29 -7.10 0.85 4.87
CA PRO A 29 -6.68 -0.24 5.73
C PRO A 29 -5.17 -0.50 5.66
N ASN A 30 -4.61 -1.12 6.70
CA ASN A 30 -3.19 -1.47 6.76
C ASN A 30 -2.81 -2.62 5.81
N ILE A 31 -3.77 -3.46 5.43
CA ILE A 31 -3.59 -4.60 4.52
C ILE A 31 -4.94 -4.99 3.90
N VAL A 32 -4.89 -5.48 2.68
CA VAL A 32 -6.05 -6.07 1.98
C VAL A 32 -5.77 -7.55 1.73
N VAL A 33 -6.73 -8.41 2.10
CA VAL A 33 -6.71 -9.85 1.78
C VAL A 33 -7.93 -10.17 0.93
N SER A 34 -7.72 -10.57 -0.30
CA SER A 34 -8.80 -10.79 -1.26
C SER A 34 -8.71 -12.16 -1.91
N ASP A 35 -9.86 -12.76 -2.19
CA ASP A 35 -9.94 -13.88 -3.11
C ASP A 35 -9.67 -13.39 -4.55
N VAL A 36 -9.00 -14.19 -5.36
CA VAL A 36 -8.82 -13.90 -6.79
C VAL A 36 -10.15 -13.97 -7.53
N VAL A 37 -10.96 -14.98 -7.24
CA VAL A 37 -12.26 -15.21 -7.92
C VAL A 37 -13.38 -14.63 -7.06
N MET A 38 -13.94 -13.52 -7.50
CA MET A 38 -15.10 -12.87 -6.88
C MET A 38 -16.09 -12.41 -7.96
N PRO A 39 -17.39 -12.25 -7.62
CA PRO A 39 -18.34 -11.66 -8.54
C PRO A 39 -18.04 -10.19 -8.83
N ASN A 40 -18.63 -9.64 -9.88
CA ASN A 40 -18.53 -8.25 -10.34
C ASN A 40 -17.09 -7.80 -10.65
N MET A 41 -16.22 -7.69 -9.64
CA MET A 41 -14.81 -7.32 -9.77
C MET A 41 -13.95 -8.39 -9.13
N SER A 42 -13.02 -8.97 -9.88
CA SER A 42 -12.06 -9.98 -9.38
C SER A 42 -11.05 -9.37 -8.40
N GLY A 43 -10.43 -10.22 -7.55
CA GLY A 43 -9.36 -9.76 -6.65
C GLY A 43 -8.13 -9.25 -7.38
N THR A 44 -7.83 -9.78 -8.57
CA THR A 44 -6.73 -9.29 -9.41
C THR A 44 -7.02 -7.88 -9.95
N GLU A 45 -8.25 -7.61 -10.34
CA GLU A 45 -8.68 -6.30 -10.79
C GLU A 45 -8.72 -5.29 -9.63
N LEU A 46 -9.23 -5.69 -8.47
CA LEU A 46 -9.15 -4.93 -7.23
C LEU A 46 -7.70 -4.56 -6.90
N CYS A 47 -6.79 -5.53 -6.92
CA CYS A 47 -5.36 -5.30 -6.68
C CYS A 47 -4.78 -4.29 -7.67
N LYS A 48 -5.05 -4.43 -8.96
CA LYS A 48 -4.61 -3.50 -9.99
C LYS A 48 -5.11 -2.08 -9.73
N GLN A 49 -6.39 -1.92 -9.35
CA GLN A 49 -6.97 -0.62 -9.02
C GLN A 49 -6.31 0.00 -7.79
N ILE A 50 -6.09 -0.77 -6.72
CA ILE A 50 -5.39 -0.32 -5.51
C ILE A 50 -3.96 0.11 -5.85
N LYS A 51 -3.21 -0.69 -6.61
CA LYS A 51 -1.79 -0.44 -6.93
C LYS A 51 -1.56 0.66 -7.95
N SER A 52 -2.55 0.97 -8.79
CA SER A 52 -2.48 2.08 -9.75
C SER A 52 -3.01 3.42 -9.21
N ASP A 53 -3.77 3.40 -8.10
CA ASP A 53 -4.29 4.61 -7.49
C ASP A 53 -3.24 5.24 -6.57
N PHE A 54 -2.93 6.51 -6.83
CA PHE A 54 -1.95 7.29 -6.09
C PHE A 54 -2.13 7.23 -4.55
N ASN A 55 -3.37 7.26 -4.07
CA ASN A 55 -3.64 7.29 -2.63
C ASN A 55 -3.56 5.92 -1.96
N THR A 56 -3.77 4.82 -2.70
CA THR A 56 -3.88 3.47 -2.14
C THR A 56 -2.76 2.52 -2.53
N CYS A 57 -1.91 2.88 -3.51
CA CYS A 57 -0.86 2.00 -4.05
C CYS A 57 0.12 1.47 -2.98
N HIS A 58 0.25 2.18 -1.86
CA HIS A 58 1.08 1.78 -0.73
C HIS A 58 0.48 0.67 0.13
N ILE A 59 -0.82 0.38 0.03
CA ILE A 59 -1.50 -0.63 0.86
C ILE A 59 -1.10 -2.03 0.38
N PRO A 60 -0.57 -2.90 1.25
CA PRO A 60 -0.26 -4.27 0.88
C PRO A 60 -1.51 -5.06 0.49
N VAL A 61 -1.41 -5.85 -0.58
CA VAL A 61 -2.49 -6.71 -1.08
C VAL A 61 -2.01 -8.15 -1.12
N VAL A 62 -2.70 -9.04 -0.41
CA VAL A 62 -2.51 -10.49 -0.45
C VAL A 62 -3.65 -11.14 -1.23
N LEU A 63 -3.32 -11.89 -2.26
CA LEU A 63 -4.30 -12.58 -3.09
C LEU A 63 -4.38 -14.07 -2.74
N LEU A 64 -5.60 -14.54 -2.47
CA LEU A 64 -5.89 -15.96 -2.23
C LEU A 64 -6.33 -16.60 -3.54
N THR A 65 -5.64 -17.66 -3.98
CA THR A 65 -5.84 -18.25 -5.30
C THR A 65 -5.94 -19.76 -5.26
N ALA A 66 -6.63 -20.37 -6.23
CA ALA A 66 -6.55 -21.81 -6.45
C ALA A 66 -5.19 -22.17 -7.08
N ARG A 67 -4.65 -23.34 -6.75
CA ARG A 67 -3.33 -23.82 -7.22
C ARG A 67 -3.19 -23.79 -8.75
N THR A 68 -4.25 -24.16 -9.46
CA THR A 68 -4.31 -24.16 -10.93
C THR A 68 -4.21 -22.75 -11.55
N ALA A 69 -4.62 -21.71 -10.83
CA ALA A 69 -4.60 -20.34 -11.35
C ALA A 69 -3.19 -19.71 -11.33
N ILE A 70 -2.29 -20.17 -10.46
CA ILE A 70 -0.88 -19.71 -10.44
C ILE A 70 -0.12 -20.28 -11.65
N GLU A 71 -0.34 -21.55 -11.98
CA GLU A 71 0.34 -22.23 -13.08
C GLU A 71 -0.11 -21.69 -14.46
N GLN A 72 -1.33 -21.16 -14.55
CA GLN A 72 -1.90 -20.62 -15.79
C GLN A 72 -1.69 -19.10 -15.96
N ASN A 73 -1.37 -18.37 -14.89
CA ASN A 73 -1.33 -16.90 -14.91
C ASN A 73 -0.01 -16.34 -14.34
N ILE A 74 1.10 -16.63 -15.01
CA ILE A 74 2.36 -15.88 -14.82
C ILE A 74 2.15 -14.37 -15.10
N GLU A 75 1.15 -14.00 -15.90
CA GLU A 75 0.71 -12.60 -16.06
C GLU A 75 0.11 -12.01 -14.77
N GLY A 76 -0.51 -12.81 -13.90
CA GLY A 76 -1.03 -12.37 -12.60
C GLY A 76 0.05 -11.89 -11.64
N LEU A 77 1.28 -12.38 -11.74
CA LEU A 77 2.43 -11.92 -10.95
C LEU A 77 2.87 -10.49 -11.30
N ARG A 78 2.47 -9.96 -12.46
CA ARG A 78 2.74 -8.57 -12.89
C ARG A 78 1.74 -7.54 -12.35
N ILE A 79 0.70 -7.97 -11.65
CA ILE A 79 -0.37 -7.09 -11.14
C ILE A 79 0.09 -6.26 -9.93
N GLY A 80 1.24 -6.61 -9.33
CA GLY A 80 1.81 -5.87 -8.22
C GLY A 80 1.26 -6.25 -6.84
N ALA A 81 0.62 -7.42 -6.70
CA ALA A 81 0.27 -7.94 -5.38
C ALA A 81 1.52 -8.24 -4.56
N ASP A 82 1.46 -7.96 -3.26
CA ASP A 82 2.61 -8.12 -2.35
C ASP A 82 2.82 -9.59 -1.96
N ASP A 83 1.76 -10.41 -1.96
CA ASP A 83 1.86 -11.86 -1.76
C ASP A 83 0.70 -12.62 -2.40
N TYR A 84 0.93 -13.92 -2.66
CA TYR A 84 -0.05 -14.88 -3.18
C TYR A 84 -0.08 -16.12 -2.29
N ILE A 85 -1.27 -16.53 -1.87
CA ILE A 85 -1.45 -17.72 -1.03
C ILE A 85 -2.42 -18.69 -1.71
N THR A 86 -1.94 -19.92 -1.95
CA THR A 86 -2.76 -20.96 -2.59
C THR A 86 -3.74 -21.59 -1.62
N LYS A 87 -4.95 -21.82 -2.10
CA LYS A 87 -5.97 -22.62 -1.41
C LYS A 87 -5.77 -24.13 -1.70
N PRO A 88 -5.94 -25.02 -0.71
CA PRO A 88 -6.22 -24.75 0.71
C PRO A 88 -4.97 -24.23 1.43
N PHE A 89 -5.13 -23.27 2.33
CA PHE A 89 -4.02 -22.67 3.08
C PHE A 89 -4.10 -22.94 4.58
N ASN A 90 -2.95 -22.93 5.22
CA ASN A 90 -2.85 -22.94 6.67
C ASN A 90 -3.13 -21.55 7.23
N THR A 91 -4.07 -21.43 8.17
CA THR A 91 -4.48 -20.18 8.79
C THR A 91 -3.31 -19.43 9.46
N ASN A 92 -2.45 -20.16 10.19
CA ASN A 92 -1.29 -19.56 10.86
C ASN A 92 -0.28 -19.01 9.85
N LEU A 93 -0.11 -19.69 8.72
CA LEU A 93 0.76 -19.20 7.64
C LEU A 93 0.22 -17.91 7.03
N LEU A 94 -1.09 -17.86 6.76
CA LEU A 94 -1.73 -16.65 6.24
C LEU A 94 -1.55 -15.46 7.20
N ILE A 95 -1.84 -15.65 8.48
CA ILE A 95 -1.67 -14.61 9.52
C ILE A 95 -0.21 -14.16 9.61
N SER A 96 0.74 -15.11 9.62
CA SER A 96 2.17 -14.79 9.70
C SER A 96 2.65 -13.95 8.51
N ARG A 97 2.19 -14.25 7.30
CA ARG A 97 2.51 -13.48 6.09
C ARG A 97 1.92 -12.07 6.14
N CYS A 98 0.65 -11.95 6.54
CA CYS A 98 0.02 -10.64 6.75
C CYS A 98 0.76 -9.80 7.79
N ASN A 99 1.11 -10.40 8.95
CA ASN A 99 1.89 -9.73 9.99
C ASN A 99 3.26 -9.26 9.47
N ASN A 100 3.95 -10.09 8.70
CA ASN A 100 5.25 -9.73 8.14
C ASN A 100 5.16 -8.52 7.19
N LEU A 101 4.15 -8.46 6.33
CA LEU A 101 3.93 -7.33 5.43
C LEU A 101 3.63 -6.04 6.21
N VAL A 102 2.71 -6.10 7.18
CA VAL A 102 2.36 -4.94 8.02
C VAL A 102 3.55 -4.48 8.85
N ASN A 103 4.25 -5.41 9.55
CA ASN A 103 5.39 -5.08 10.41
C ASN A 103 6.58 -4.55 9.61
N SER A 104 6.87 -5.11 8.45
CA SER A 104 7.93 -4.59 7.56
C SER A 104 7.69 -3.15 7.18
N ARG A 105 6.43 -2.79 6.91
CA ARG A 105 6.05 -1.43 6.59
C ARG A 105 6.20 -0.49 7.79
N ILE A 106 5.71 -0.88 8.96
CA ILE A 106 5.85 -0.11 10.21
C ILE A 106 7.34 0.15 10.49
N LEU A 107 8.16 -0.90 10.36
CA LEU A 107 9.61 -0.82 10.62
C LEU A 107 10.33 0.12 9.64
N LEU A 108 9.92 0.14 8.37
CA LEU A 108 10.43 1.07 7.36
C LEU A 108 10.04 2.51 7.70
N GLN A 109 8.79 2.75 8.10
CA GLN A 109 8.30 4.05 8.52
C GLN A 109 9.07 4.58 9.74
N GLU A 110 9.30 3.74 10.76
CA GLU A 110 10.07 4.10 11.94
C GLU A 110 11.54 4.44 11.61
N LYS A 111 12.16 3.67 10.71
CA LYS A 111 13.54 3.96 10.26
C LYS A 111 13.61 5.27 9.51
N PHE A 112 12.66 5.53 8.62
CA PHE A 112 12.60 6.79 7.88
C PHE A 112 12.43 7.99 8.80
N SER A 113 11.57 7.90 9.82
CA SER A 113 11.36 9.00 10.76
C SER A 113 12.63 9.37 11.53
N LYS A 114 13.56 8.42 11.70
CA LYS A 114 14.85 8.65 12.40
C LYS A 114 15.97 9.12 11.45
N GLN A 115 15.97 8.68 10.19
CA GLN A 115 17.01 8.97 9.20
C GLN A 115 16.42 9.10 7.79
N PRO A 116 15.74 10.21 7.45
CA PRO A 116 15.01 10.34 6.19
C PRO A 116 15.87 10.13 4.95
N GLN A 117 17.09 10.68 4.92
CA GLN A 117 17.96 10.64 3.76
C GLN A 117 18.49 9.24 3.41
N ALA A 118 18.64 8.35 4.41
CA ALA A 118 19.21 7.01 4.18
C ALA A 118 18.20 5.98 3.66
N PHE A 119 16.90 6.22 3.79
CA PHE A 119 15.88 5.19 3.63
C PHE A 119 14.78 5.48 2.59
N VAL A 120 14.85 6.59 1.86
CA VAL A 120 13.85 6.94 0.82
C VAL A 120 13.60 5.80 -0.15
N GLN A 121 14.66 5.13 -0.62
CA GLN A 121 14.53 4.01 -1.55
C GLN A 121 13.90 2.76 -0.94
N MET A 122 13.99 2.58 0.38
CA MET A 122 13.42 1.43 1.10
C MET A 122 11.94 1.60 1.45
N LEU A 123 11.47 2.85 1.56
CA LEU A 123 10.05 3.16 1.82
C LEU A 123 9.18 2.98 0.59
N ALA A 124 9.77 3.12 -0.59
CA ALA A 124 9.07 2.96 -1.84
C ALA A 124 8.72 1.48 -2.06
N THR A 125 7.51 1.09 -1.69
CA THR A 125 6.97 -0.25 -1.92
C THR A 125 6.55 -0.48 -3.37
N ASN A 126 6.45 0.60 -4.15
CA ASN A 126 6.11 0.57 -5.56
C ASN A 126 6.75 1.77 -6.29
N HIS A 127 6.68 1.75 -7.64
CA HIS A 127 7.30 2.76 -8.49
C HIS A 127 6.75 4.18 -8.22
N ILE A 128 5.45 4.30 -7.95
CA ILE A 128 4.78 5.59 -7.68
C ILE A 128 5.27 6.21 -6.37
N ASP A 129 5.39 5.42 -5.31
CA ASP A 129 5.91 5.89 -4.02
C ASP A 129 7.36 6.36 -4.16
N LYS A 130 8.16 5.64 -4.95
CA LYS A 130 9.56 6.01 -5.22
C LYS A 130 9.66 7.37 -5.91
N GLU A 131 8.94 7.56 -7.02
CA GLU A 131 8.96 8.83 -7.77
C GLU A 131 8.54 10.02 -6.90
N ILE A 132 7.53 9.83 -6.05
CA ILE A 132 7.04 10.88 -5.16
C ILE A 132 8.09 11.23 -4.10
N LEU A 133 8.70 10.23 -3.47
CA LEU A 133 9.71 10.44 -2.44
C LEU A 133 10.98 11.06 -3.03
N ASP A 134 11.45 10.59 -4.17
CA ASP A 134 12.63 11.14 -4.86
C ASP A 134 12.38 12.62 -5.24
N ARG A 135 11.19 12.94 -5.76
CA ARG A 135 10.81 14.31 -6.08
C ARG A 135 10.69 15.19 -4.83
N ALA A 136 10.09 14.68 -3.75
CA ALA A 136 9.95 15.40 -2.49
C ALA A 136 11.31 15.76 -1.90
N MET A 137 12.27 14.82 -1.90
CA MET A 137 13.63 15.06 -1.44
C MET A 137 14.34 16.10 -2.32
N ALA A 138 14.25 16.00 -3.63
CA ALA A 138 14.85 16.96 -4.54
C ALA A 138 14.32 18.41 -4.32
N VAL A 139 13.00 18.56 -4.11
CA VAL A 139 12.41 19.87 -3.81
C VAL A 139 12.91 20.40 -2.46
N ILE A 140 12.99 19.57 -1.42
CA ILE A 140 13.51 19.98 -0.12
C ILE A 140 14.98 20.40 -0.22
N GLU A 141 15.82 19.61 -0.91
CA GLU A 141 17.24 19.92 -1.12
C GLU A 141 17.46 21.24 -1.86
N GLN A 142 16.63 21.58 -2.83
CA GLN A 142 16.69 22.84 -3.57
C GLN A 142 16.35 24.06 -2.71
N HIS A 143 15.61 23.88 -1.63
CA HIS A 143 15.13 24.96 -0.76
C HIS A 143 15.70 24.92 0.67
N LEU A 144 16.81 24.20 0.90
CA LEU A 144 17.40 24.07 2.25
C LEU A 144 17.81 25.42 2.84
N ASP A 145 18.25 26.37 2.01
CA ASP A 145 18.68 27.70 2.43
C ASP A 145 17.59 28.79 2.30
N ASP A 146 16.38 28.40 1.88
CA ASP A 146 15.27 29.33 1.66
C ASP A 146 14.40 29.45 2.92
N THR A 147 14.53 30.58 3.62
CA THR A 147 13.77 30.90 4.84
C THR A 147 12.26 31.07 4.59
N GLU A 148 11.84 31.35 3.35
CA GLU A 148 10.44 31.47 2.95
C GLU A 148 9.81 30.12 2.51
N PHE A 149 10.62 29.05 2.46
CA PHE A 149 10.12 27.73 2.11
C PHE A 149 9.16 27.20 3.17
N ASN A 150 7.94 26.93 2.75
CA ASN A 150 6.86 26.45 3.61
C ASN A 150 6.02 25.40 2.90
N VAL A 151 5.07 24.77 3.64
CA VAL A 151 4.23 23.68 3.13
C VAL A 151 3.44 24.06 1.87
N ASN A 152 3.06 25.33 1.71
CA ASN A 152 2.32 25.77 0.51
C ASN A 152 3.24 25.85 -0.70
N VAL A 153 4.47 26.33 -0.53
CA VAL A 153 5.51 26.32 -1.56
C VAL A 153 5.85 24.88 -1.93
N PHE A 154 6.08 24.02 -0.93
CA PHE A 154 6.37 22.62 -1.14
C PHE A 154 5.25 21.90 -1.93
N ALA A 155 3.99 22.09 -1.55
CA ALA A 155 2.86 21.49 -2.26
C ALA A 155 2.77 21.97 -3.72
N ARG A 156 3.04 23.27 -3.98
CA ARG A 156 3.08 23.83 -5.33
C ARG A 156 4.21 23.23 -6.17
N GLU A 157 5.43 23.11 -5.62
CA GLU A 157 6.58 22.50 -6.32
C GLU A 157 6.36 21.01 -6.60
N MET A 158 5.66 20.32 -5.68
CA MET A 158 5.22 18.94 -5.89
C MET A 158 4.08 18.82 -6.92
N ALA A 159 3.49 19.92 -7.39
CA ALA A 159 2.29 19.97 -8.23
C ALA A 159 1.09 19.22 -7.61
N MET A 160 0.94 19.31 -6.29
CA MET A 160 -0.10 18.64 -5.52
C MET A 160 -0.90 19.60 -4.67
N ALA A 161 -2.19 19.31 -4.46
CA ALA A 161 -2.94 19.98 -3.42
C ALA A 161 -2.36 19.60 -2.03
N ARG A 162 -2.34 20.53 -1.09
CA ARG A 162 -1.79 20.32 0.25
C ARG A 162 -2.41 19.09 0.96
N THR A 163 -3.71 18.91 0.83
CA THR A 163 -4.43 17.74 1.38
C THR A 163 -3.94 16.43 0.78
N ASN A 164 -3.75 16.37 -0.53
CA ASN A 164 -3.26 15.17 -1.23
C ASN A 164 -1.81 14.87 -0.84
N LEU A 165 -0.98 15.89 -0.68
CA LEU A 165 0.40 15.74 -0.22
C LEU A 165 0.46 15.09 1.17
N PHE A 166 -0.33 15.57 2.14
CA PHE A 166 -0.41 14.97 3.47
C PHE A 166 -0.98 13.56 3.45
N THR A 167 -2.08 13.35 2.71
CA THR A 167 -2.71 12.03 2.59
C THR A 167 -1.75 10.99 2.03
N LYS A 168 -0.85 11.41 1.14
CA LYS A 168 0.12 10.50 0.52
C LYS A 168 1.39 10.31 1.34
N LEU A 169 1.98 11.37 1.86
CA LEU A 169 3.24 11.28 2.59
C LEU A 169 3.07 10.67 3.98
N LYS A 170 2.01 11.02 4.71
CA LYS A 170 1.78 10.51 6.06
C LYS A 170 1.79 8.98 6.17
N PRO A 171 1.08 8.20 5.32
CA PRO A 171 1.14 6.74 5.37
C PRO A 171 2.51 6.16 5.00
N ILE A 172 3.29 6.87 4.18
CA ILE A 172 4.63 6.42 3.77
C ILE A 172 5.66 6.70 4.85
N THR A 173 5.63 7.91 5.44
CA THR A 173 6.68 8.40 6.35
C THR A 173 6.33 8.25 7.82
N ALA A 174 5.06 7.99 8.17
CA ALA A 174 4.51 8.02 9.54
C ALA A 174 4.75 9.37 10.27
N GLN A 175 4.97 10.46 9.53
CA GLN A 175 5.16 11.79 10.09
C GLN A 175 3.83 12.58 10.07
N THR A 176 3.62 13.42 11.08
CA THR A 176 2.43 14.29 11.22
C THR A 176 2.65 15.65 10.57
#